data_b142493b372e0750b6a706046c025e9b
#
_entry.id   b142493b372e0750b6a706046c025e9b
#
_cell.length_a   1.000
_cell.length_b   1.000
_cell.length_c   1.000
_cell.angle_alpha   90.00
_cell.angle_beta   90.00
_cell.angle_gamma   90.00
#
_symmetry.space_group_name_H-M   'P 1'
#
loop_
_entity.id
_entity.type
_entity.pdbx_description
1 polymer ?
#
loop_
_entity_poly.entity_id
_entity_poly.type
_entity_poly.pdbx_seq_one_letter_code
_entity_poly.pdbx_strand_id
1 'polypeptide(L)'
;MSINSWFSQISFKQRIWLFLTLAGILAIITLGIFLDSPGEEKVAANFNINMSIRDIAPKLGVTGKGLARELELPLDVSKKKPVQSLGVTREELNHAVEHILSHRDSTLKYYVYTALVLFGLVFLTRLGRLDSSDIKNRRNWYPRTPYVISLLFSVIVAGFILGKSPNPMESAVKVFKSMVGLYPDPVVKIIAFTFFIILAIVGNKMICGWACPFGALQELIYSIPILRKIKKRRLPFVFTNTIRTCFFITMFLFLFGVIGGRRGFVIYHYLNPFNLFNLDFEAFSILLTIIIVLLVSFIAYRPFCQFICPFGLISWIAERFSIFRVRIDKEKCVQCGACIKACPLGAAEGRLNRKILPADCFSCARCLNVCPVDAIQYASFLRKG
;
A
#
# COMPACT_ATOMS: atom_id res chain seq x y z
N MET A 1 21.98 -14.63 -7.68
CA MET A 1 23.05 -13.86 -7.02
C MET A 1 22.93 -14.16 -5.54
N SER A 2 23.95 -14.74 -4.90
CA SER A 2 23.90 -15.05 -3.48
C SER A 2 24.04 -13.75 -2.65
N ILE A 3 23.48 -13.74 -1.44
CA ILE A 3 23.56 -12.59 -0.51
C ILE A 3 25.03 -12.20 -0.28
N ASN A 4 25.92 -13.19 -0.20
CA ASN A 4 27.37 -12.98 -0.01
C ASN A 4 28.01 -12.21 -1.16
N SER A 5 27.61 -12.45 -2.42
CA SER A 5 28.16 -11.72 -3.57
C SER A 5 27.70 -10.25 -3.63
N TRP A 6 26.55 -9.94 -3.04
CA TRP A 6 26.08 -8.56 -2.95
C TRP A 6 26.82 -7.81 -1.83
N PHE A 7 27.04 -8.43 -0.68
CA PHE A 7 27.79 -7.80 0.43
C PHE A 7 29.26 -7.50 0.09
N SER A 8 29.89 -8.33 -0.74
CA SER A 8 31.28 -8.09 -1.18
C SER A 8 31.43 -6.89 -2.11
N GLN A 9 30.36 -6.49 -2.82
CA GLN A 9 30.36 -5.38 -3.77
C GLN A 9 30.05 -4.01 -3.12
N ILE A 10 29.70 -3.99 -1.82
CA ILE A 10 29.34 -2.76 -1.11
C ILE A 10 30.61 -2.17 -0.49
N SER A 11 30.89 -0.89 -0.80
CA SER A 11 32.02 -0.16 -0.18
C SER A 11 31.83 -0.01 1.33
N PHE A 12 32.92 0.18 2.08
CA PHE A 12 32.87 0.38 3.52
C PHE A 12 31.91 1.48 3.97
N LYS A 13 31.90 2.64 3.27
CA LYS A 13 30.96 3.75 3.52
C LYS A 13 29.51 3.31 3.31
N GLN A 14 29.22 2.52 2.30
CA GLN A 14 27.87 2.01 2.04
C GLN A 14 27.42 1.01 3.12
N ARG A 15 28.33 0.18 3.67
CA ARG A 15 28.04 -0.73 4.80
C ARG A 15 27.66 0.05 6.05
N ILE A 16 28.38 1.15 6.37
CA ILE A 16 28.01 2.03 7.48
C ILE A 16 26.62 2.62 7.27
N TRP A 17 26.33 3.15 6.09
CA TRP A 17 25.00 3.70 5.79
C TRP A 17 23.89 2.65 5.88
N LEU A 18 24.15 1.43 5.42
CA LEU A 18 23.22 0.31 5.54
C LEU A 18 22.95 -0.01 7.01
N PHE A 19 24.02 -0.12 7.82
CA PHE A 19 23.89 -0.39 9.25
C PHE A 19 23.12 0.71 9.98
N LEU A 20 23.47 1.99 9.77
CA LEU A 20 22.76 3.12 10.38
C LEU A 20 21.28 3.16 9.98
N THR A 21 20.98 2.83 8.72
CA THR A 21 19.59 2.79 8.24
C THR A 21 18.82 1.65 8.91
N LEU A 22 19.40 0.45 9.01
CA LEU A 22 18.76 -0.69 9.68
C LEU A 22 18.59 -0.44 11.17
N ALA A 23 19.59 0.16 11.84
CA ALA A 23 19.49 0.55 13.24
C ALA A 23 18.39 1.61 13.46
N GLY A 24 18.32 2.62 12.59
CA GLY A 24 17.26 3.62 12.61
C GLY A 24 15.85 3.03 12.40
N ILE A 25 15.71 2.08 11.48
CA ILE A 25 14.46 1.34 11.26
C ILE A 25 14.06 0.57 12.50
N LEU A 26 15.01 -0.16 13.10
CA LEU A 26 14.76 -0.93 14.32
C LEU A 26 14.35 0.00 15.47
N ALA A 27 15.04 1.15 15.63
CA ALA A 27 14.69 2.14 16.64
C ALA A 27 13.27 2.72 16.42
N ILE A 28 12.87 3.00 15.19
CA ILE A 28 11.51 3.49 14.87
C ILE A 28 10.47 2.42 15.20
N ILE A 29 10.73 1.16 14.86
CA ILE A 29 9.81 0.05 15.15
C ILE A 29 9.71 -0.20 16.66
N THR A 30 10.84 -0.21 17.39
CA THR A 30 10.84 -0.39 18.86
C THR A 30 10.14 0.75 19.57
N LEU A 31 10.34 2.00 19.12
CA LEU A 31 9.60 3.17 19.63
C LEU A 31 8.10 2.99 19.36
N GLY A 32 7.71 2.52 18.18
CA GLY A 32 6.32 2.22 17.84
C GLY A 32 5.70 1.19 18.79
N ILE A 33 6.41 0.09 19.06
CA ILE A 33 5.98 -0.95 20.02
C ILE A 33 5.83 -0.36 21.43
N PHE A 34 6.76 0.49 21.85
CA PHE A 34 6.71 1.11 23.18
C PHE A 34 5.56 2.11 23.32
N LEU A 35 5.26 2.87 22.26
CA LEU A 35 4.16 3.83 22.23
C LEU A 35 2.78 3.18 22.02
N ASP A 36 2.74 1.96 21.46
CA ASP A 36 1.52 1.16 21.25
C ASP A 36 1.11 0.39 22.54
N SER A 37 1.72 0.75 23.70
CA SER A 37 1.47 0.12 25.01
C SER A 37 0.00 0.22 25.44
N PRO A 38 -0.54 -0.81 26.11
CA PRO A 38 -1.95 -1.14 26.12
C PRO A 38 -2.80 -0.22 27.01
N GLY A 39 -3.53 0.68 26.35
CA GLY A 39 -4.78 1.22 26.92
C GLY A 39 -5.98 0.26 26.71
N GLU A 40 -5.72 -0.92 26.18
CA GLU A 40 -6.76 -1.83 25.63
C GLU A 40 -7.57 -2.57 26.70
N GLU A 41 -6.97 -2.92 27.82
CA GLU A 41 -7.66 -3.64 28.92
C GLU A 41 -8.79 -2.83 29.57
N LYS A 42 -8.70 -1.47 29.54
CA LYS A 42 -9.72 -0.61 30.12
C LYS A 42 -10.95 -0.37 29.24
N VAL A 43 -10.85 -0.63 27.93
CA VAL A 43 -11.94 -0.38 26.98
C VAL A 43 -12.92 -1.55 26.95
N ALA A 44 -12.45 -2.79 27.06
CA ALA A 44 -13.30 -3.99 27.05
C ALA A 44 -14.24 -4.06 28.27
N ALA A 45 -13.81 -3.54 29.42
CA ALA A 45 -14.57 -3.64 30.68
C ALA A 45 -15.81 -2.72 30.78
N ASN A 46 -16.03 -1.81 29.82
CA ASN A 46 -17.02 -0.73 29.96
C ASN A 46 -18.31 -0.89 29.09
N PHE A 47 -18.48 -1.99 28.37
CA PHE A 47 -19.68 -2.18 27.57
C PHE A 47 -20.73 -3.00 28.31
N ASN A 48 -21.94 -2.40 28.43
CA ASN A 48 -23.07 -3.06 29.07
C ASN A 48 -24.04 -3.56 27.99
N ILE A 49 -24.58 -4.76 28.19
CA ILE A 49 -25.57 -5.41 27.31
C ILE A 49 -26.83 -4.55 27.09
N ASN A 50 -27.10 -3.61 28.03
CA ASN A 50 -28.19 -2.65 27.92
C ASN A 50 -27.93 -1.50 26.95
N MET A 51 -26.71 -1.36 26.45
CA MET A 51 -26.36 -0.35 25.45
C MET A 51 -26.82 -0.78 24.05
N SER A 52 -27.15 0.20 23.23
CA SER A 52 -27.51 -0.08 21.82
C SER A 52 -26.27 -0.23 20.94
N ILE A 53 -26.43 -0.93 19.81
CA ILE A 53 -25.37 -1.00 18.76
C ILE A 53 -24.94 0.39 18.34
N ARG A 54 -25.85 1.37 18.33
CA ARG A 54 -25.58 2.75 17.99
C ARG A 54 -24.63 3.44 18.98
N ASP A 55 -24.66 3.06 20.24
CA ASP A 55 -23.85 3.67 21.31
C ASP A 55 -22.50 2.96 21.47
N ILE A 56 -22.45 1.65 21.21
CA ILE A 56 -21.24 0.81 21.30
C ILE A 56 -20.32 1.01 20.08
N ALA A 57 -20.87 0.93 18.87
CA ALA A 57 -20.08 0.93 17.64
C ALA A 57 -19.17 2.15 17.47
N PRO A 58 -19.59 3.41 17.77
CA PRO A 58 -18.69 4.57 17.72
C PRO A 58 -17.53 4.49 18.69
N LYS A 59 -17.77 4.00 19.92
CA LYS A 59 -16.74 3.85 20.95
C LYS A 59 -15.67 2.83 20.56
N LEU A 60 -16.06 1.81 19.79
CA LEU A 60 -15.16 0.82 19.20
C LEU A 60 -14.52 1.30 17.88
N GLY A 61 -14.91 2.46 17.36
CA GLY A 61 -14.39 2.99 16.10
C GLY A 61 -14.88 2.22 14.86
N VAL A 62 -15.95 1.42 15.00
CA VAL A 62 -16.53 0.64 13.92
C VAL A 62 -17.90 1.18 13.48
N THR A 63 -18.39 0.72 12.35
CA THR A 63 -19.77 1.03 11.93
C THR A 63 -20.77 0.15 12.66
N GLY A 64 -22.00 0.64 12.86
CA GLY A 64 -23.04 -0.19 13.47
C GLY A 64 -23.39 -1.45 12.67
N LYS A 65 -23.10 -1.48 11.34
CA LYS A 65 -23.19 -2.72 10.54
C LYS A 65 -22.01 -3.64 10.81
N GLY A 66 -20.82 -3.10 11.09
CA GLY A 66 -19.64 -3.88 11.47
C GLY A 66 -19.88 -4.60 12.79
N LEU A 67 -20.36 -3.89 13.82
CA LEU A 67 -20.67 -4.51 15.10
C LEU A 67 -21.82 -5.54 14.99
N ALA A 68 -22.87 -5.26 14.19
CA ALA A 68 -23.94 -6.22 13.98
C ALA A 68 -23.45 -7.52 13.32
N ARG A 69 -22.48 -7.44 12.44
CA ARG A 69 -21.86 -8.60 11.80
C ARG A 69 -21.03 -9.43 12.78
N GLU A 70 -20.24 -8.78 13.62
CA GLU A 70 -19.45 -9.47 14.65
C GLU A 70 -20.33 -10.15 15.70
N LEU A 71 -21.52 -9.63 15.91
CA LEU A 71 -22.56 -10.21 16.76
C LEU A 71 -23.45 -11.24 16.01
N GLU A 72 -23.09 -11.60 14.78
CA GLU A 72 -23.85 -12.53 13.91
C GLU A 72 -25.31 -12.12 13.69
N LEU A 73 -25.63 -10.83 13.87
CA LEU A 73 -26.98 -10.30 13.71
C LEU A 73 -27.27 -9.92 12.24
N PRO A 74 -28.55 -10.00 11.79
CA PRO A 74 -28.95 -9.50 10.49
C PRO A 74 -28.56 -8.03 10.31
N LEU A 75 -28.04 -7.65 9.13
CA LEU A 75 -27.52 -6.30 8.87
C LEU A 75 -28.60 -5.20 8.84
N ASP A 76 -29.87 -5.58 8.77
CA ASP A 76 -31.04 -4.74 8.81
C ASP A 76 -31.63 -4.56 10.22
N VAL A 77 -31.04 -5.24 11.23
CA VAL A 77 -31.47 -5.15 12.63
C VAL A 77 -31.51 -3.71 13.13
N SER A 78 -32.47 -3.41 14.00
CA SER A 78 -32.63 -2.10 14.61
C SER A 78 -31.47 -1.78 15.56
N LYS A 79 -30.59 -0.85 15.16
CA LYS A 79 -29.39 -0.47 15.90
C LYS A 79 -29.67 0.45 17.11
N LYS A 80 -30.92 0.86 17.29
CA LYS A 80 -31.36 1.69 18.42
C LYS A 80 -31.79 0.88 19.62
N LYS A 81 -32.06 -0.42 19.43
CA LYS A 81 -32.51 -1.32 20.54
C LYS A 81 -31.29 -1.76 21.35
N PRO A 82 -31.45 -2.00 22.67
CA PRO A 82 -30.42 -2.62 23.50
C PRO A 82 -29.97 -3.96 22.92
N VAL A 83 -28.68 -4.26 23.02
CA VAL A 83 -28.08 -5.49 22.46
C VAL A 83 -28.74 -6.72 23.09
N GLN A 84 -29.10 -6.65 24.38
CA GLN A 84 -29.86 -7.70 25.09
C GLN A 84 -31.19 -8.02 24.42
N SER A 85 -31.93 -7.01 23.94
CA SER A 85 -33.24 -7.22 23.28
C SER A 85 -33.14 -7.85 21.90
N LEU A 86 -31.90 -7.98 21.36
CA LEU A 86 -31.61 -8.64 20.10
C LEU A 86 -31.19 -10.10 20.26
N GLY A 87 -31.27 -10.64 21.51
CA GLY A 87 -30.94 -12.03 21.80
C GLY A 87 -29.46 -12.31 22.01
N VAL A 88 -28.61 -11.27 22.08
CA VAL A 88 -27.17 -11.40 22.28
C VAL A 88 -26.86 -11.55 23.77
N THR A 89 -26.02 -12.50 24.12
CA THR A 89 -25.54 -12.73 25.47
C THR A 89 -24.37 -11.78 25.80
N ARG A 90 -24.05 -11.64 27.09
CA ARG A 90 -22.92 -10.82 27.54
C ARG A 90 -21.57 -11.40 27.07
N GLU A 91 -21.48 -12.72 26.98
CA GLU A 91 -20.30 -13.42 26.52
C GLU A 91 -20.04 -13.17 25.02
N GLU A 92 -21.09 -13.26 24.20
CA GLU A 92 -21.02 -12.95 22.77
C GLU A 92 -20.65 -11.48 22.52
N LEU A 93 -21.22 -10.54 23.31
CA LEU A 93 -20.83 -9.15 23.23
C LEU A 93 -19.36 -8.94 23.58
N ASN A 94 -18.87 -9.53 24.67
CA ASN A 94 -17.47 -9.43 25.08
C ASN A 94 -16.55 -10.05 24.04
N HIS A 95 -16.87 -11.23 23.51
CA HIS A 95 -16.10 -11.87 22.45
C HIS A 95 -16.03 -11.01 21.17
N ALA A 96 -17.17 -10.44 20.75
CA ALA A 96 -17.21 -9.54 19.60
C ALA A 96 -16.39 -8.26 19.85
N VAL A 97 -16.43 -7.71 21.07
CA VAL A 97 -15.64 -6.54 21.45
C VAL A 97 -14.15 -6.86 21.44
N GLU A 98 -13.72 -7.98 22.03
CA GLU A 98 -12.33 -8.43 22.03
C GLU A 98 -11.84 -8.68 20.59
N HIS A 99 -12.65 -9.33 19.76
CA HIS A 99 -12.34 -9.57 18.36
C HIS A 99 -12.18 -8.26 17.57
N ILE A 100 -13.06 -7.27 17.78
CA ILE A 100 -12.94 -5.95 17.18
C ILE A 100 -11.68 -5.23 17.65
N LEU A 101 -11.36 -5.30 18.95
CA LEU A 101 -10.18 -4.66 19.53
C LEU A 101 -8.88 -5.30 19.04
N SER A 102 -8.83 -6.63 18.94
CA SER A 102 -7.67 -7.36 18.41
C SER A 102 -7.41 -7.04 16.92
N HIS A 103 -8.44 -6.63 16.18
CA HIS A 103 -8.36 -6.23 14.77
C HIS A 103 -8.33 -4.71 14.58
N ARG A 104 -8.18 -3.95 15.66
CA ARG A 104 -8.06 -2.50 15.60
C ARG A 104 -6.85 -2.08 14.76
N ASP A 105 -6.96 -0.89 14.14
CA ASP A 105 -5.87 -0.32 13.35
C ASP A 105 -4.59 -0.23 14.19
N SER A 106 -3.61 -1.07 13.96
CA SER A 106 -2.34 -1.07 14.68
C SER A 106 -1.57 0.22 14.36
N THR A 107 -1.28 1.03 15.37
CA THR A 107 -0.46 2.24 15.24
C THR A 107 0.97 1.89 14.84
N LEU A 108 1.48 0.73 15.30
CA LEU A 108 2.78 0.19 14.92
C LEU A 108 2.94 0.09 13.39
N LYS A 109 1.87 -0.19 12.67
CA LYS A 109 1.91 -0.32 11.21
C LYS A 109 2.28 0.99 10.49
N TYR A 110 1.91 2.16 11.03
CA TYR A 110 2.35 3.45 10.49
C TYR A 110 3.88 3.62 10.60
N TYR A 111 4.47 3.19 11.72
CA TYR A 111 5.93 3.22 11.90
C TYR A 111 6.62 2.26 10.93
N VAL A 112 6.08 1.05 10.73
CA VAL A 112 6.60 0.09 9.75
C VAL A 112 6.55 0.66 8.33
N TYR A 113 5.45 1.30 7.94
CA TYR A 113 5.38 1.96 6.64
C TYR A 113 6.39 3.07 6.48
N THR A 114 6.54 3.91 7.50
CA THR A 114 7.53 4.99 7.51
C THR A 114 8.95 4.43 7.39
N ALA A 115 9.27 3.42 8.18
CA ALA A 115 10.57 2.75 8.16
C ALA A 115 10.91 2.16 6.78
N LEU A 116 9.96 1.46 6.14
CA LEU A 116 10.16 0.88 4.81
C LEU A 116 10.33 1.95 3.72
N VAL A 117 9.59 3.06 3.80
CA VAL A 117 9.75 4.18 2.86
C VAL A 117 11.10 4.86 3.05
N LEU A 118 11.53 5.10 4.30
CA LEU A 118 12.84 5.67 4.60
C LEU A 118 13.98 4.75 4.15
N PHE A 119 13.85 3.44 4.39
CA PHE A 119 14.80 2.46 3.89
C PHE A 119 14.92 2.52 2.36
N GLY A 120 13.80 2.50 1.64
CA GLY A 120 13.79 2.63 0.19
C GLY A 120 14.42 3.95 -0.30
N LEU A 121 14.13 5.05 0.39
CA LEU A 121 14.69 6.37 0.08
C LEU A 121 16.21 6.39 0.22
N VAL A 122 16.73 5.94 1.37
CA VAL A 122 18.19 5.87 1.63
C VAL A 122 18.84 4.91 0.65
N PHE A 123 18.23 3.75 0.40
CA PHE A 123 18.75 2.77 -0.55
C PHE A 123 18.87 3.36 -1.96
N LEU A 124 17.83 4.01 -2.47
CA LEU A 124 17.84 4.56 -3.82
C LEU A 124 18.76 5.79 -3.98
N THR A 125 18.89 6.61 -2.93
CA THR A 125 19.69 7.84 -3.00
C THR A 125 21.17 7.63 -2.70
N ARG A 126 21.50 6.69 -1.80
CA ARG A 126 22.86 6.50 -1.26
C ARG A 126 23.49 5.16 -1.63
N LEU A 127 22.73 4.07 -1.51
CA LEU A 127 23.25 2.71 -1.71
C LEU A 127 23.02 2.18 -3.14
N GLY A 128 22.09 2.75 -3.86
CA GLY A 128 21.71 2.31 -5.21
C GLY A 128 22.72 2.70 -6.29
N ARG A 129 23.64 3.60 -6.02
CA ARG A 129 24.74 4.00 -6.92
C ARG A 129 25.85 2.98 -6.78
N LEU A 130 25.89 1.99 -7.65
CA LEU A 130 27.07 1.15 -7.84
C LEU A 130 28.05 1.88 -8.77
N ASP A 131 29.36 1.74 -8.49
CA ASP A 131 30.38 2.29 -9.36
C ASP A 131 30.21 1.80 -10.80
N SER A 132 30.56 2.66 -11.75
CA SER A 132 30.42 2.44 -13.19
C SER A 132 31.20 1.23 -13.73
N SER A 133 32.15 0.70 -12.94
CA SER A 133 32.97 -0.46 -13.31
C SER A 133 32.20 -1.76 -13.54
N ASP A 134 30.96 -1.87 -13.04
CA ASP A 134 30.21 -3.13 -13.03
C ASP A 134 28.99 -3.16 -13.99
N ILE A 135 29.14 -2.50 -15.14
CA ILE A 135 28.06 -2.39 -16.17
C ILE A 135 27.60 -3.77 -16.68
N LYS A 136 28.49 -4.78 -16.72
CA LYS A 136 28.13 -6.13 -17.18
C LYS A 136 27.17 -6.81 -16.23
N ASN A 137 27.31 -6.64 -14.92
CA ASN A 137 26.41 -7.22 -13.92
C ASN A 137 25.06 -6.50 -13.84
N ARG A 138 24.97 -5.24 -14.22
CA ARG A 138 23.74 -4.45 -14.24
C ARG A 138 22.70 -4.97 -15.23
N ARG A 139 23.10 -5.62 -16.33
CA ARG A 139 22.18 -6.13 -17.36
C ARG A 139 21.26 -7.26 -16.86
N ASN A 140 21.67 -7.99 -15.81
CA ASN A 140 20.94 -9.15 -15.28
C ASN A 140 20.15 -8.82 -14.01
N TRP A 141 20.11 -7.55 -13.59
CA TRP A 141 19.39 -7.17 -12.38
C TRP A 141 17.88 -7.21 -12.55
N TYR A 142 17.23 -7.99 -11.69
CA TYR A 142 15.77 -8.00 -11.60
C TYR A 142 15.30 -8.91 -10.46
N PRO A 143 14.64 -8.39 -9.45
CA PRO A 143 14.92 -7.18 -8.68
C PRO A 143 16.14 -7.35 -7.75
N ARG A 144 16.68 -6.24 -7.22
CA ARG A 144 17.81 -6.29 -6.28
C ARG A 144 17.42 -6.94 -4.96
N THR A 145 18.38 -7.66 -4.35
CA THR A 145 18.18 -8.35 -3.08
C THR A 145 17.58 -7.46 -1.97
N PRO A 146 18.04 -6.22 -1.70
CA PRO A 146 17.42 -5.38 -0.67
C PRO A 146 15.97 -4.98 -0.98
N TYR A 147 15.64 -4.82 -2.26
CA TYR A 147 14.27 -4.56 -2.66
C TYR A 147 13.37 -5.78 -2.41
N VAL A 148 13.84 -6.98 -2.75
CA VAL A 148 13.10 -8.23 -2.47
C VAL A 148 12.93 -8.44 -0.98
N ILE A 149 13.97 -8.19 -0.17
CA ILE A 149 13.88 -8.29 1.29
C ILE A 149 12.83 -7.32 1.84
N SER A 150 12.84 -6.06 1.37
CA SER A 150 11.82 -5.07 1.74
C SER A 150 10.41 -5.52 1.37
N LEU A 151 10.22 -6.10 0.18
CA LEU A 151 8.93 -6.62 -0.26
C LEU A 151 8.46 -7.81 0.60
N LEU A 152 9.37 -8.75 0.90
CA LEU A 152 9.07 -9.89 1.79
C LEU A 152 8.71 -9.41 3.20
N PHE A 153 9.48 -8.47 3.74
CA PHE A 153 9.18 -7.86 5.04
C PHE A 153 7.82 -7.15 5.02
N SER A 154 7.52 -6.43 3.96
CA SER A 154 6.20 -5.78 3.80
C SER A 154 5.06 -6.81 3.79
N VAL A 155 5.19 -7.91 3.05
CA VAL A 155 4.14 -8.95 2.98
C VAL A 155 3.98 -9.65 4.33
N ILE A 156 5.10 -10.05 4.96
CA ILE A 156 5.05 -10.83 6.20
C ILE A 156 4.66 -9.93 7.38
N VAL A 157 5.41 -8.86 7.63
CA VAL A 157 5.20 -8.03 8.83
C VAL A 157 4.03 -7.07 8.64
N ALA A 158 4.07 -6.20 7.60
CA ALA A 158 3.00 -5.23 7.40
C ALA A 158 1.70 -5.86 6.86
N GLY A 159 1.76 -7.07 6.31
CA GLY A 159 0.61 -7.83 5.86
C GLY A 159 0.12 -8.80 6.93
N PHE A 160 0.72 -10.01 7.01
CA PHE A 160 0.20 -11.10 7.82
C PHE A 160 0.32 -10.89 9.33
N ILE A 161 1.38 -10.27 9.84
CA ILE A 161 1.54 -10.06 11.29
C ILE A 161 0.68 -8.89 11.78
N LEU A 162 0.69 -7.75 11.08
CA LEU A 162 -0.04 -6.55 11.48
C LEU A 162 -1.44 -6.44 10.83
N GLY A 163 -1.87 -7.48 10.11
CA GLY A 163 -3.21 -7.59 9.53
C GLY A 163 -3.50 -6.63 8.38
N LYS A 164 -4.79 -6.53 7.99
CA LYS A 164 -5.22 -5.73 6.82
C LYS A 164 -5.15 -4.22 7.04
N SER A 165 -5.45 -3.76 8.25
CA SER A 165 -5.55 -2.32 8.57
C SER A 165 -4.43 -1.85 9.50
N PRO A 166 -4.01 -0.57 9.42
CA PRO A 166 -4.31 0.39 8.36
C PRO A 166 -3.59 0.06 7.04
N ASN A 167 -4.18 0.47 5.91
CA ASN A 167 -3.54 0.36 4.60
C ASN A 167 -3.92 1.55 3.70
N PRO A 168 -3.11 1.88 2.66
CA PRO A 168 -3.34 3.06 1.83
C PRO A 168 -4.70 3.06 1.10
N MET A 169 -5.17 1.89 0.63
CA MET A 169 -6.45 1.78 -0.06
C MET A 169 -7.61 2.09 0.88
N GLU A 170 -7.60 1.44 2.05
CA GLU A 170 -8.67 1.58 3.03
C GLU A 170 -8.74 3.00 3.60
N SER A 171 -7.58 3.65 3.82
CA SER A 171 -7.54 5.04 4.28
C SER A 171 -8.25 5.96 3.30
N ALA A 172 -8.05 5.80 1.99
CA ALA A 172 -8.77 6.56 0.97
C ALA A 172 -10.28 6.32 1.03
N VAL A 173 -10.71 5.06 1.12
CA VAL A 173 -12.13 4.70 1.20
C VAL A 173 -12.77 5.20 2.50
N LYS A 174 -12.06 5.07 3.66
CA LYS A 174 -12.56 5.51 4.97
C LYS A 174 -12.81 7.01 5.03
N VAL A 175 -11.96 7.84 4.39
CA VAL A 175 -12.15 9.31 4.32
C VAL A 175 -13.47 9.63 3.63
N PHE A 176 -13.73 9.06 2.45
CA PHE A 176 -14.98 9.35 1.73
C PHE A 176 -16.22 8.79 2.46
N LYS A 177 -16.09 7.65 3.13
CA LYS A 177 -17.15 7.12 4.00
C LYS A 177 -17.44 8.04 5.19
N SER A 178 -16.43 8.68 5.76
CA SER A 178 -16.63 9.63 6.85
C SER A 178 -17.34 10.91 6.40
N MET A 179 -17.11 11.36 5.16
CA MET A 179 -17.83 12.51 4.58
C MET A 179 -19.33 12.26 4.41
N VAL A 180 -19.75 11.00 4.29
CA VAL A 180 -21.17 10.59 4.21
C VAL A 180 -21.76 10.27 5.60
N GLY A 181 -20.99 10.49 6.67
CA GLY A 181 -21.44 10.26 8.05
C GLY A 181 -21.48 8.79 8.47
N LEU A 182 -20.75 7.89 7.77
CA LEU A 182 -20.67 6.47 8.15
C LEU A 182 -19.70 6.19 9.30
N TYR A 183 -18.80 7.15 9.59
CA TYR A 183 -17.89 7.10 10.74
C TYR A 183 -18.06 8.35 11.59
N PRO A 184 -17.98 8.22 12.94
CA PRO A 184 -18.20 9.35 13.85
C PRO A 184 -17.04 10.35 13.84
N ASP A 185 -15.79 9.91 13.58
CA ASP A 185 -14.59 10.71 13.67
C ASP A 185 -13.90 10.92 12.32
N PRO A 186 -14.33 11.93 11.53
CA PRO A 186 -13.73 12.17 10.22
C PRO A 186 -12.26 12.62 10.31
N VAL A 187 -11.88 13.32 11.38
CA VAL A 187 -10.55 13.91 11.56
C VAL A 187 -9.47 12.83 11.58
N VAL A 188 -9.67 11.77 12.35
CA VAL A 188 -8.72 10.64 12.45
C VAL A 188 -8.52 9.97 11.07
N LYS A 189 -9.60 9.83 10.29
CA LYS A 189 -9.54 9.21 8.96
C LYS A 189 -8.84 10.12 7.94
N ILE A 190 -9.02 11.44 8.06
CA ILE A 190 -8.30 12.44 7.25
C ILE A 190 -6.81 12.42 7.58
N ILE A 191 -6.44 12.37 8.86
CA ILE A 191 -5.03 12.31 9.30
C ILE A 191 -4.35 11.04 8.73
N ALA A 192 -4.99 9.87 8.86
CA ALA A 192 -4.46 8.62 8.32
C ALA A 192 -4.28 8.67 6.79
N PHE A 193 -5.23 9.24 6.08
CA PHE A 193 -5.13 9.40 4.63
C PHE A 193 -4.02 10.37 4.22
N THR A 194 -3.94 11.52 4.91
CA THR A 194 -2.91 12.53 4.69
C THR A 194 -1.51 11.96 4.92
N PHE A 195 -1.34 11.14 5.95
CA PHE A 195 -0.10 10.42 6.21
C PHE A 195 0.35 9.59 4.99
N PHE A 196 -0.55 8.79 4.41
CA PHE A 196 -0.22 7.99 3.23
C PHE A 196 0.07 8.84 1.99
N ILE A 197 -0.62 9.97 1.82
CA ILE A 197 -0.35 10.91 0.75
C ILE A 197 1.02 11.56 0.91
N ILE A 198 1.40 11.97 2.12
CA ILE A 198 2.73 12.52 2.41
C ILE A 198 3.81 11.50 2.04
N LEU A 199 3.68 10.24 2.47
CA LEU A 199 4.64 9.19 2.10
C LEU A 199 4.70 8.95 0.58
N ALA A 200 3.58 9.07 -0.12
CA ALA A 200 3.55 8.98 -1.58
C ALA A 200 4.27 10.14 -2.26
N ILE A 201 4.12 11.38 -1.73
CA ILE A 201 4.79 12.58 -2.23
C ILE A 201 6.30 12.54 -1.92
N VAL A 202 6.69 12.17 -0.72
CA VAL A 202 8.10 12.12 -0.33
C VAL A 202 8.89 11.22 -1.28
N GLY A 203 8.42 10.02 -1.56
CA GLY A 203 9.17 8.99 -2.28
C GLY A 203 8.62 8.59 -3.65
N ASN A 204 7.79 9.43 -4.30
CA ASN A 204 7.21 9.10 -5.61
C ASN A 204 6.52 7.73 -5.63
N LYS A 205 5.43 7.61 -4.86
CA LYS A 205 4.67 6.37 -4.64
C LYS A 205 5.48 5.22 -4.01
N MET A 206 6.57 5.55 -3.29
CA MET A 206 7.39 4.54 -2.63
C MET A 206 6.59 3.72 -1.60
N ILE A 207 5.62 4.34 -0.94
CA ILE A 207 4.68 3.63 -0.06
C ILE A 207 4.00 2.46 -0.79
N CYS A 208 3.56 2.67 -2.03
CA CYS A 208 2.96 1.62 -2.86
C CYS A 208 4.02 0.64 -3.40
N GLY A 209 5.24 1.14 -3.66
CA GLY A 209 6.33 0.37 -4.25
C GLY A 209 7.02 -0.56 -3.28
N TRP A 210 7.29 -0.10 -2.05
CA TRP A 210 8.17 -0.74 -1.09
C TRP A 210 7.48 -1.22 0.18
N ALA A 211 6.38 -0.58 0.58
CA ALA A 211 5.79 -0.77 1.90
C ALA A 211 4.36 -1.36 1.87
N CYS A 212 3.58 -1.15 0.81
CA CYS A 212 2.23 -1.71 0.72
C CYS A 212 2.28 -3.23 0.55
N PRO A 213 1.74 -4.03 1.49
CA PRO A 213 1.90 -5.49 1.48
C PRO A 213 1.26 -6.14 0.25
N PHE A 214 0.09 -5.69 -0.18
CA PHE A 214 -0.54 -6.25 -1.37
C PHE A 214 0.17 -5.83 -2.67
N GLY A 215 0.69 -4.60 -2.72
CA GLY A 215 1.54 -4.15 -3.81
C GLY A 215 2.86 -4.94 -3.88
N ALA A 216 3.45 -5.24 -2.73
CA ALA A 216 4.66 -6.05 -2.60
C ALA A 216 4.44 -7.49 -3.05
N LEU A 217 3.31 -8.11 -2.66
CA LEU A 217 2.95 -9.47 -3.06
C LEU A 217 2.82 -9.60 -4.59
N GLN A 218 2.11 -8.67 -5.23
CA GLN A 218 1.99 -8.63 -6.69
C GLN A 218 3.34 -8.46 -7.39
N GLU A 219 4.24 -7.62 -6.82
CA GLU A 219 5.60 -7.43 -7.34
C GLU A 219 6.43 -8.71 -7.25
N LEU A 220 6.36 -9.41 -6.11
CA LEU A 220 7.06 -10.68 -5.92
C LEU A 220 6.60 -11.73 -6.93
N ILE A 221 5.29 -11.88 -7.12
CA ILE A 221 4.71 -12.81 -8.11
C ILE A 221 5.14 -12.42 -9.53
N TYR A 222 5.04 -11.15 -9.89
CA TYR A 222 5.50 -10.67 -11.19
C TYR A 222 6.99 -10.91 -11.42
N SER A 223 7.80 -10.90 -10.35
CA SER A 223 9.26 -11.10 -10.43
C SER A 223 9.67 -12.54 -10.74
N ILE A 224 8.77 -13.52 -10.53
CA ILE A 224 9.02 -14.92 -10.87
C ILE A 224 9.23 -15.04 -12.39
N PRO A 225 10.29 -15.71 -12.87
CA PRO A 225 10.67 -15.71 -14.28
C PRO A 225 9.77 -16.54 -15.20
N ILE A 226 8.54 -16.81 -14.77
CA ILE A 226 7.53 -17.50 -15.58
C ILE A 226 6.97 -16.53 -16.63
N LEU A 227 6.68 -17.04 -17.84
CA LEU A 227 6.03 -16.28 -18.92
C LEU A 227 6.78 -15.01 -19.37
N ARG A 228 8.11 -15.03 -19.35
CA ARG A 228 8.96 -13.87 -19.72
C ARG A 228 8.60 -13.24 -21.07
N LYS A 229 8.18 -14.05 -22.07
CA LYS A 229 7.80 -13.56 -23.40
C LYS A 229 6.54 -12.69 -23.34
N ILE A 230 5.54 -13.07 -22.54
CA ILE A 230 4.27 -12.35 -22.38
C ILE A 230 4.46 -11.08 -21.58
N LYS A 231 5.30 -11.11 -20.52
CA LYS A 231 5.63 -9.95 -19.68
C LYS A 231 6.27 -8.77 -20.42
N LYS A 232 6.80 -8.98 -21.60
CA LYS A 232 7.34 -7.91 -22.46
C LYS A 232 6.25 -7.00 -23.04
N ARG A 233 5.00 -7.49 -23.13
CA ARG A 233 3.86 -6.69 -23.59
C ARG A 233 3.36 -5.81 -22.42
N ARG A 234 3.31 -4.50 -22.63
CA ARG A 234 2.81 -3.55 -21.65
C ARG A 234 1.37 -3.22 -21.97
N LEU A 235 0.57 -3.10 -20.93
CA LEU A 235 -0.76 -2.55 -21.07
C LEU A 235 -0.67 -1.02 -21.25
N PRO A 236 -1.44 -0.44 -22.19
CA PRO A 236 -1.48 1.01 -22.36
C PRO A 236 -1.93 1.69 -21.05
N PHE A 237 -1.17 2.68 -20.58
CA PHE A 237 -1.49 3.37 -19.33
C PHE A 237 -2.86 4.05 -19.38
N VAL A 238 -3.22 4.63 -20.52
CA VAL A 238 -4.54 5.27 -20.70
C VAL A 238 -5.66 4.25 -20.40
N PHE A 239 -5.57 3.04 -20.94
CA PHE A 239 -6.56 1.99 -20.72
C PHE A 239 -6.69 1.60 -19.25
N THR A 240 -5.56 1.29 -18.58
CA THR A 240 -5.58 0.88 -17.17
C THR A 240 -6.09 2.01 -16.27
N ASN A 241 -5.65 3.24 -16.53
CA ASN A 241 -6.04 4.41 -15.74
C ASN A 241 -7.51 4.80 -15.95
N THR A 242 -8.05 4.64 -17.17
CA THR A 242 -9.49 4.87 -17.43
C THR A 242 -10.34 3.90 -16.64
N ILE A 243 -10.01 2.60 -16.64
CA ILE A 243 -10.75 1.60 -15.84
C ILE A 243 -10.69 1.96 -14.36
N ARG A 244 -9.50 2.29 -13.83
CA ARG A 244 -9.32 2.70 -12.44
C ARG A 244 -10.14 3.95 -12.09
N THR A 245 -10.19 4.92 -12.98
CA THR A 245 -10.99 6.13 -12.82
C THR A 245 -12.48 5.82 -12.84
N CYS A 246 -12.93 4.94 -13.72
CA CYS A 246 -14.33 4.49 -13.75
C CYS A 246 -14.72 3.80 -12.43
N PHE A 247 -13.89 2.89 -11.89
CA PHE A 247 -14.13 2.27 -10.59
C PHE A 247 -14.22 3.31 -9.48
N PHE A 248 -13.34 4.30 -9.49
CA PHE A 248 -13.32 5.36 -8.49
C PHE A 248 -14.59 6.24 -8.57
N ILE A 249 -14.99 6.66 -9.76
CA ILE A 249 -16.22 7.42 -9.99
C ILE A 249 -17.45 6.61 -9.56
N THR A 250 -17.51 5.33 -9.96
CA THR A 250 -18.60 4.44 -9.58
C THR A 250 -18.73 4.31 -8.07
N MET A 251 -17.59 4.21 -7.34
CA MET A 251 -17.60 4.24 -5.87
C MET A 251 -18.26 5.51 -5.34
N PHE A 252 -17.91 6.68 -5.88
CA PHE A 252 -18.52 7.95 -5.47
C PHE A 252 -20.03 7.97 -5.72
N LEU A 253 -20.48 7.57 -6.90
CA LEU A 253 -21.88 7.59 -7.27
C LEU A 253 -22.73 6.71 -6.34
N PHE A 254 -22.24 5.53 -5.97
CA PHE A 254 -22.92 4.65 -5.01
C PHE A 254 -22.79 5.16 -3.57
N LEU A 255 -21.63 5.66 -3.18
CA LEU A 255 -21.37 6.13 -1.81
C LEU A 255 -22.28 7.32 -1.45
N PHE A 256 -22.43 8.26 -2.36
CA PHE A 256 -23.29 9.44 -2.17
C PHE A 256 -24.77 9.18 -2.52
N GLY A 257 -25.11 8.00 -3.01
CA GLY A 257 -26.49 7.60 -3.33
C GLY A 257 -27.06 8.22 -4.59
N VAL A 258 -26.19 8.70 -5.50
CA VAL A 258 -26.60 9.23 -6.81
C VAL A 258 -27.19 8.10 -7.67
N ILE A 259 -26.61 6.90 -7.56
CA ILE A 259 -27.10 5.68 -8.17
C ILE A 259 -27.55 4.72 -7.05
N GLY A 260 -28.71 4.08 -7.22
CA GLY A 260 -29.21 3.04 -6.28
C GLY A 260 -29.99 3.56 -5.07
N GLY A 261 -30.17 4.87 -4.90
CA GLY A 261 -31.06 5.49 -3.89
C GLY A 261 -30.68 5.32 -2.43
N ARG A 262 -29.72 4.44 -2.11
CA ARG A 262 -29.22 4.22 -0.73
C ARG A 262 -27.79 4.74 -0.60
N ARG A 263 -27.57 5.67 0.33
CA ARG A 263 -26.22 6.16 0.67
C ARG A 263 -25.43 5.09 1.39
N GLY A 264 -24.10 5.07 1.13
CA GLY A 264 -23.17 4.26 1.91
C GLY A 264 -22.86 2.88 1.33
N PHE A 265 -23.28 2.57 0.11
CA PHE A 265 -22.79 1.37 -0.58
C PHE A 265 -21.34 1.59 -1.08
N VAL A 266 -20.47 0.65 -0.76
CA VAL A 266 -19.04 0.74 -1.10
C VAL A 266 -18.61 -0.52 -1.86
N ILE A 267 -18.44 -0.39 -3.17
CA ILE A 267 -18.03 -1.49 -4.05
C ILE A 267 -16.69 -2.12 -3.63
N TYR A 268 -15.78 -1.32 -3.07
CA TYR A 268 -14.46 -1.79 -2.62
C TYR A 268 -14.51 -2.77 -1.44
N HIS A 269 -15.63 -2.88 -0.71
CA HIS A 269 -15.77 -3.93 0.30
C HIS A 269 -15.78 -5.32 -0.34
N TYR A 270 -16.39 -5.44 -1.51
CA TYR A 270 -16.49 -6.71 -2.25
C TYR A 270 -15.24 -7.04 -3.07
N LEU A 271 -14.34 -6.06 -3.23
CA LEU A 271 -13.12 -6.18 -4.02
C LEU A 271 -11.86 -5.99 -3.16
N ASN A 272 -11.98 -6.03 -1.82
CA ASN A 272 -10.87 -5.71 -0.92
C ASN A 272 -9.87 -6.88 -0.82
N PRO A 273 -8.71 -6.79 -1.48
CA PRO A 273 -7.75 -7.89 -1.47
C PRO A 273 -6.92 -7.95 -0.18
N PHE A 274 -7.00 -6.91 0.68
CA PHE A 274 -6.30 -6.90 1.96
C PHE A 274 -6.90 -7.87 2.97
N ASN A 275 -8.13 -8.36 2.73
CA ASN A 275 -8.72 -9.44 3.51
C ASN A 275 -7.87 -10.73 3.49
N LEU A 276 -7.01 -10.90 2.47
CA LEU A 276 -6.02 -11.97 2.44
C LEU A 276 -5.13 -12.00 3.70
N PHE A 277 -4.77 -10.85 4.24
CA PHE A 277 -3.85 -10.74 5.38
C PHE A 277 -4.48 -11.06 6.74
N ASN A 278 -5.80 -11.06 6.82
CA ASN A 278 -6.55 -11.54 7.99
C ASN A 278 -7.19 -12.92 7.74
N LEU A 279 -6.97 -13.51 6.54
CA LEU A 279 -7.63 -14.74 6.09
C LEU A 279 -9.16 -14.68 6.16
N ASP A 280 -9.71 -13.47 5.99
CA ASP A 280 -11.12 -13.16 6.09
C ASP A 280 -11.75 -13.16 4.68
N PHE A 281 -12.47 -14.23 4.36
CA PHE A 281 -13.06 -14.46 3.03
C PHE A 281 -14.59 -14.50 3.09
N GLU A 282 -15.22 -13.66 3.92
CA GLU A 282 -16.67 -13.61 4.13
C GLU A 282 -17.50 -13.60 2.82
N ALA A 283 -17.02 -12.93 1.80
CA ALA A 283 -17.70 -12.88 0.51
C ALA A 283 -16.90 -13.64 -0.57
N PHE A 284 -17.57 -14.51 -1.30
CA PHE A 284 -16.98 -15.22 -2.44
C PHE A 284 -16.31 -14.27 -3.46
N SER A 285 -16.87 -13.06 -3.65
CA SER A 285 -16.30 -12.03 -4.53
C SER A 285 -14.90 -11.57 -4.11
N ILE A 286 -14.60 -11.54 -2.80
CA ILE A 286 -13.28 -11.18 -2.26
C ILE A 286 -12.27 -12.26 -2.66
N LEU A 287 -12.60 -13.52 -2.37
CA LEU A 287 -11.74 -14.65 -2.73
C LEU A 287 -11.48 -14.69 -4.24
N LEU A 288 -12.53 -14.54 -5.04
CA LEU A 288 -12.42 -14.50 -6.50
C LEU A 288 -11.53 -13.34 -6.98
N THR A 289 -11.69 -12.15 -6.41
CA THR A 289 -10.86 -10.99 -6.72
C THR A 289 -9.38 -11.25 -6.40
N ILE A 290 -9.09 -11.82 -5.23
CA ILE A 290 -7.73 -12.16 -4.82
C ILE A 290 -7.12 -13.15 -5.81
N ILE A 291 -7.81 -14.25 -6.11
CA ILE A 291 -7.32 -15.28 -7.04
C ILE A 291 -7.05 -14.67 -8.41
N ILE A 292 -7.99 -13.94 -8.99
CA ILE A 292 -7.84 -13.32 -10.30
C ILE A 292 -6.64 -12.36 -10.31
N VAL A 293 -6.54 -11.47 -9.31
CA VAL A 293 -5.46 -10.48 -9.24
C VAL A 293 -4.10 -11.16 -9.10
N LEU A 294 -3.99 -12.21 -8.27
CA LEU A 294 -2.72 -12.94 -8.11
C LEU A 294 -2.34 -13.71 -9.39
N LEU A 295 -3.28 -14.34 -10.07
CA LEU A 295 -3.04 -15.00 -11.35
C LEU A 295 -2.62 -14.01 -12.44
N VAL A 296 -3.32 -12.88 -12.54
CA VAL A 296 -2.97 -11.82 -13.50
C VAL A 296 -1.62 -11.19 -13.18
N SER A 297 -1.19 -11.21 -11.90
CA SER A 297 0.13 -10.70 -11.48
C SER A 297 1.31 -11.49 -12.06
N PHE A 298 1.10 -12.73 -12.54
CA PHE A 298 2.13 -13.46 -13.29
C PHE A 298 2.42 -12.85 -14.66
N ILE A 299 1.46 -12.11 -15.24
CA ILE A 299 1.53 -11.56 -16.59
C ILE A 299 1.65 -10.05 -16.58
N ALA A 300 0.78 -9.38 -15.82
CA ALA A 300 0.71 -7.92 -15.69
C ALA A 300 1.38 -7.45 -14.41
N TYR A 301 2.07 -6.31 -14.50
CA TYR A 301 2.73 -5.69 -13.35
C TYR A 301 1.69 -5.02 -12.45
N ARG A 302 1.54 -5.48 -11.19
CA ARG A 302 0.66 -4.89 -10.16
C ARG A 302 -0.76 -4.57 -10.66
N PRO A 303 -1.52 -5.57 -11.15
CA PRO A 303 -2.81 -5.34 -11.79
C PRO A 303 -3.82 -4.64 -10.87
N PHE A 304 -3.93 -5.02 -9.61
CA PHE A 304 -4.85 -4.35 -8.69
C PHE A 304 -4.57 -2.86 -8.56
N CYS A 305 -3.28 -2.49 -8.41
CA CYS A 305 -2.88 -1.09 -8.27
C CYS A 305 -3.16 -0.26 -9.52
N GLN A 306 -3.14 -0.89 -10.70
CA GLN A 306 -3.39 -0.22 -11.97
C GLN A 306 -4.87 -0.12 -12.33
N PHE A 307 -5.68 -1.12 -12.01
CA PHE A 307 -7.06 -1.21 -12.48
C PHE A 307 -8.11 -0.84 -11.44
N ILE A 308 -7.85 -1.10 -10.15
CA ILE A 308 -8.91 -1.06 -9.14
C ILE A 308 -8.59 -0.07 -8.01
N CYS A 309 -7.35 0.00 -7.53
CA CYS A 309 -7.00 0.69 -6.29
C CYS A 309 -7.31 2.20 -6.32
N PRO A 310 -8.20 2.72 -5.46
CA PRO A 310 -8.52 4.15 -5.40
C PRO A 310 -7.33 4.99 -4.95
N PHE A 311 -6.55 4.51 -3.99
CA PHE A 311 -5.31 5.17 -3.58
C PHE A 311 -4.29 5.20 -4.72
N GLY A 312 -4.27 4.17 -5.58
CA GLY A 312 -3.45 4.13 -6.78
C GLY A 312 -3.70 5.31 -7.71
N LEU A 313 -4.99 5.72 -7.89
CA LEU A 313 -5.37 6.88 -8.68
C LEU A 313 -4.94 8.20 -8.01
N ILE A 314 -5.27 8.37 -6.73
CA ILE A 314 -4.97 9.60 -5.99
C ILE A 314 -3.45 9.81 -5.90
N SER A 315 -2.70 8.75 -5.56
CA SER A 315 -1.25 8.81 -5.48
C SER A 315 -0.58 9.03 -6.84
N TRP A 316 -1.20 8.65 -7.97
CA TRP A 316 -0.72 9.00 -9.31
C TRP A 316 -0.79 10.50 -9.57
N ILE A 317 -1.82 11.17 -9.06
CA ILE A 317 -1.89 12.64 -9.10
C ILE A 317 -0.84 13.24 -8.17
N ALA A 318 -0.72 12.71 -6.94
CA ALA A 318 0.22 13.18 -5.92
C ALA A 318 1.70 13.01 -6.33
N GLU A 319 2.05 11.99 -7.12
CA GLU A 319 3.45 11.74 -7.54
C GLU A 319 4.06 12.90 -8.36
N ARG A 320 3.22 13.79 -8.89
CA ARG A 320 3.71 14.99 -9.61
C ARG A 320 4.40 15.98 -8.71
N PHE A 321 3.98 16.01 -7.45
CA PHE A 321 4.55 16.86 -6.41
C PHE A 321 5.67 16.17 -5.65
N SER A 322 6.12 14.99 -6.13
CA SER A 322 7.11 14.18 -5.41
C SER A 322 8.43 14.88 -5.23
N ILE A 323 8.92 14.87 -3.98
CA ILE A 323 10.19 15.46 -3.56
C ILE A 323 11.35 14.68 -4.18
N PHE A 324 11.36 13.35 -3.98
CA PHE A 324 12.34 12.46 -4.58
C PHE A 324 11.70 11.67 -5.71
N ARG A 325 12.35 11.66 -6.87
CA ARG A 325 11.86 10.96 -8.06
C ARG A 325 12.99 10.52 -8.98
N VAL A 326 12.70 9.60 -9.88
CA VAL A 326 13.59 9.22 -10.96
C VAL A 326 13.78 10.41 -11.90
N ARG A 327 15.01 10.80 -12.15
CA ARG A 327 15.42 11.86 -13.09
C ARG A 327 16.32 11.28 -14.15
N ILE A 328 16.23 11.83 -15.36
CA ILE A 328 17.06 11.46 -16.51
C ILE A 328 17.84 12.69 -16.90
N ASP A 329 19.16 12.60 -16.77
CA ASP A 329 20.10 13.59 -17.26
C ASP A 329 20.20 13.46 -18.79
N LYS A 330 19.74 14.48 -19.51
CA LYS A 330 19.69 14.44 -20.97
C LYS A 330 21.06 14.60 -21.61
N GLU A 331 22.01 15.27 -20.95
CA GLU A 331 23.35 15.47 -21.46
C GLU A 331 24.13 14.15 -21.44
N LYS A 332 23.91 13.31 -20.42
CA LYS A 332 24.54 11.99 -20.32
C LYS A 332 23.79 10.91 -21.06
N CYS A 333 22.54 11.15 -21.45
CA CYS A 333 21.66 10.13 -22.01
C CYS A 333 21.99 9.85 -23.48
N VAL A 334 22.49 8.66 -23.76
CA VAL A 334 22.78 8.17 -25.13
C VAL A 334 21.55 7.58 -25.85
N GLN A 335 20.36 7.79 -25.34
CA GLN A 335 19.06 7.36 -25.92
C GLN A 335 18.97 5.86 -26.30
N CYS A 336 19.71 4.99 -25.62
CA CYS A 336 19.76 3.55 -25.93
C CYS A 336 18.44 2.79 -25.66
N GLY A 337 17.44 3.42 -25.03
CA GLY A 337 16.13 2.82 -24.76
C GLY A 337 16.10 1.70 -23.71
N ALA A 338 17.23 1.38 -23.05
CA ALA A 338 17.31 0.29 -22.07
C ALA A 338 16.36 0.52 -20.87
N CYS A 339 16.27 1.75 -20.36
CA CYS A 339 15.37 2.14 -19.27
C CYS A 339 13.89 1.99 -19.67
N ILE A 340 13.56 2.29 -20.92
CA ILE A 340 12.20 2.09 -21.44
C ILE A 340 11.89 0.60 -21.40
N LYS A 341 12.75 -0.26 -21.91
CA LYS A 341 12.54 -1.72 -21.93
C LYS A 341 12.46 -2.33 -20.52
N ALA A 342 13.18 -1.80 -19.55
CA ALA A 342 13.19 -2.28 -18.17
C ALA A 342 11.96 -1.83 -17.35
N CYS A 343 11.29 -0.75 -17.74
CA CYS A 343 10.15 -0.21 -17.01
C CYS A 343 8.87 -0.96 -17.36
N PRO A 344 8.21 -1.66 -16.44
CA PRO A 344 7.01 -2.45 -16.75
C PRO A 344 5.78 -1.62 -17.07
N LEU A 345 5.76 -0.33 -16.67
CA LEU A 345 4.61 0.57 -16.81
C LEU A 345 4.78 1.66 -17.89
N GLY A 346 5.98 1.77 -18.48
CA GLY A 346 6.27 2.85 -19.43
C GLY A 346 6.52 4.24 -18.80
N ALA A 347 6.59 4.33 -17.46
CA ALA A 347 6.88 5.59 -16.77
C ALA A 347 8.23 6.21 -17.19
N ALA A 348 9.25 5.37 -17.43
CA ALA A 348 10.56 5.82 -17.90
C ALA A 348 10.49 6.51 -19.26
N GLU A 349 9.68 6.01 -20.18
CA GLU A 349 9.44 6.64 -21.49
C GLU A 349 8.76 8.00 -21.34
N GLY A 350 7.71 8.07 -20.49
CA GLY A 350 7.02 9.32 -20.21
C GLY A 350 7.94 10.40 -19.62
N ARG A 351 8.90 9.98 -18.76
CA ARG A 351 9.90 10.89 -18.16
C ARG A 351 10.96 11.31 -19.17
N LEU A 352 11.45 10.42 -20.01
CA LEU A 352 12.39 10.73 -21.07
C LEU A 352 11.81 11.75 -22.06
N ASN A 353 10.57 11.54 -22.47
CA ASN A 353 9.86 12.38 -23.43
C ASN A 353 9.15 13.59 -22.79
N ARG A 354 9.33 13.82 -21.47
CA ARG A 354 8.68 14.92 -20.72
C ARG A 354 7.16 14.98 -20.90
N LYS A 355 6.49 13.82 -20.99
CA LYS A 355 5.02 13.78 -21.07
C LYS A 355 4.42 14.48 -19.84
N ILE A 356 3.37 15.27 -20.06
CA ILE A 356 2.65 15.97 -18.98
C ILE A 356 1.99 14.97 -18.03
N LEU A 357 1.50 13.86 -18.56
CA LEU A 357 0.84 12.77 -17.82
C LEU A 357 1.63 11.45 -18.00
N PRO A 358 2.79 11.28 -17.30
CA PRO A 358 3.50 10.02 -17.35
C PRO A 358 2.70 8.90 -16.66
N ALA A 359 2.98 7.67 -17.04
CA ALA A 359 2.44 6.50 -16.35
C ALA A 359 2.95 6.41 -14.90
N ASP A 360 2.26 5.62 -14.06
CA ASP A 360 2.63 5.37 -12.67
C ASP A 360 4.09 4.95 -12.49
N CYS A 361 4.78 5.53 -11.50
CA CYS A 361 6.14 5.16 -11.14
C CYS A 361 6.19 4.73 -9.67
N PHE A 362 6.37 3.44 -9.40
CA PHE A 362 6.45 2.87 -8.05
C PHE A 362 7.86 2.90 -7.44
N SER A 363 8.77 3.70 -7.97
CA SER A 363 10.16 3.83 -7.49
C SER A 363 10.91 2.48 -7.35
N CYS A 364 10.63 1.52 -8.21
CA CYS A 364 11.22 0.18 -8.19
C CYS A 364 12.70 0.16 -8.66
N ALA A 365 13.23 1.27 -9.16
CA ALA A 365 14.62 1.50 -9.57
C ALA A 365 15.15 0.63 -10.73
N ARG A 366 14.30 -0.14 -11.42
CA ARG A 366 14.73 -0.99 -12.55
C ARG A 366 15.45 -0.19 -13.63
N CYS A 367 14.93 1.00 -13.95
CA CYS A 367 15.52 1.89 -14.95
C CYS A 367 16.93 2.40 -14.56
N LEU A 368 17.19 2.62 -13.26
CA LEU A 368 18.49 3.09 -12.78
C LEU A 368 19.58 2.05 -13.07
N ASN A 369 19.28 0.79 -12.86
CA ASN A 369 20.28 -0.28 -12.96
C ASN A 369 20.64 -0.72 -14.36
N VAL A 370 19.77 -0.45 -15.33
CA VAL A 370 20.04 -0.83 -16.73
C VAL A 370 20.66 0.32 -17.54
N CYS A 371 20.83 1.49 -16.92
CA CYS A 371 21.44 2.63 -17.60
C CYS A 371 22.95 2.43 -17.76
N PRO A 372 23.49 2.31 -19.00
CA PRO A 372 24.90 2.04 -19.20
C PRO A 372 25.81 3.23 -18.89
N VAL A 373 25.25 4.45 -18.89
CA VAL A 373 25.99 5.71 -18.73
C VAL A 373 25.61 6.48 -17.47
N ASP A 374 24.92 5.85 -16.52
CA ASP A 374 24.44 6.46 -15.27
C ASP A 374 23.67 7.78 -15.44
N ALA A 375 23.02 7.96 -16.60
CA ALA A 375 22.18 9.13 -16.87
C ALA A 375 20.89 9.17 -16.04
N ILE A 376 20.55 8.08 -15.31
CA ILE A 376 19.31 8.00 -14.52
C ILE A 376 19.66 7.97 -13.05
N GLN A 377 19.07 8.90 -12.30
CA GLN A 377 19.28 9.05 -10.87
C GLN A 377 17.96 9.16 -10.12
N TYR A 378 17.94 8.70 -8.87
CA TYR A 378 16.86 8.97 -7.93
C TYR A 378 17.30 10.15 -7.05
N ALA A 379 16.70 11.30 -7.27
CA ALA A 379 17.15 12.55 -6.65
C ALA A 379 15.97 13.48 -6.30
N SER A 380 16.22 14.37 -5.33
CA SER A 380 15.30 15.45 -5.00
C SER A 380 15.12 16.43 -6.16
N PHE A 381 13.94 17.02 -6.27
CA PHE A 381 13.68 18.08 -7.25
C PHE A 381 14.47 19.36 -6.96
N LEU A 382 14.88 19.57 -5.70
CA LEU A 382 15.66 20.74 -5.27
C LEU A 382 17.11 20.70 -5.76
N ARG A 383 17.62 19.52 -6.12
CA ARG A 383 18.98 19.39 -6.66
C ARG A 383 18.94 19.72 -8.15
N LYS A 384 19.34 20.95 -8.52
CA LYS A 384 19.67 21.29 -9.90
C LYS A 384 20.80 20.36 -10.32
N GLY A 385 20.58 19.56 -11.36
CA GLY A 385 21.58 18.71 -11.98
C GLY A 385 22.58 19.55 -12.74
#